data_6d1ee3f0e7632cc152eeec8d9bd57a73
#
_entry.id   6d1ee3f0e7632cc152eeec8d9bd57a73
#
_cell.length_a   1.000
_cell.length_b   1.000
_cell.length_c   1.000
_cell.angle_alpha   90.00
_cell.angle_beta   90.00
_cell.angle_gamma   90.00
#
_symmetry.space_group_name_H-M   'P 1'
#
loop_
_entity.id
_entity.type
_entity.pdbx_description
1 polymer ?
#
loop_
_entity_poly.entity_id
_entity_poly.type
_entity_poly.pdbx_seq_one_letter_code
_entity_poly.pdbx_strand_id
1 'polypeptide(L)'
;PIDKSRSIPERMADILRSRGIKDPNEGLAEPRFRTVVNFIFGGSRERMTELAFGDQKVNLTHGADNSHLTRCKDIEEWAKDVYRFVADKYGEGNIVAFILHLDETNPHVHCTLLPIKDGKFAYKQIFAGKDKYEFSARMKALHSEFADVNKRWGMERGTSVSETGARHRTTEEYRRQLSEQCTTIEQSVATHQRTLASLQSDIRLAERRVKGLTSMVNNLLQEKVEKEAALAELHRQI
;
A
#
# COMPACT_ATOMS: atom_id res chain seq x y z
N PRO A 1 26.04 12.70 12.30
CA PRO A 1 25.99 11.96 11.03
C PRO A 1 26.51 10.55 11.25
N ILE A 2 25.72 9.56 10.87
CA ILE A 2 26.11 8.15 11.00
C ILE A 2 27.21 7.86 9.98
N ASP A 3 28.36 7.36 10.43
CA ASP A 3 29.46 6.95 9.55
C ASP A 3 29.04 5.76 8.68
N LYS A 4 28.86 5.99 7.39
CA LYS A 4 28.45 4.98 6.42
C LYS A 4 29.56 3.99 6.05
N SER A 5 30.82 4.30 6.36
CA SER A 5 31.96 3.44 6.06
C SER A 5 32.06 2.22 6.98
N ARG A 6 31.34 2.23 8.11
CA ARG A 6 31.39 1.20 9.13
C ARG A 6 30.11 0.36 9.14
N SER A 7 30.29 -0.93 9.31
CA SER A 7 29.18 -1.88 9.44
C SER A 7 28.36 -1.65 10.72
N ILE A 8 27.11 -2.11 10.74
CA ILE A 8 26.24 -2.02 11.93
C ILE A 8 26.89 -2.68 13.16
N PRO A 9 27.47 -3.89 13.08
CA PRO A 9 28.18 -4.50 14.21
C PRO A 9 29.34 -3.66 14.73
N GLU A 10 30.17 -3.07 13.86
CA GLU A 10 31.28 -2.20 14.26
C GLU A 10 30.78 -0.94 14.99
N ARG A 11 29.72 -0.29 14.47
CA ARG A 11 29.12 0.87 15.12
C ARG A 11 28.54 0.52 16.49
N MET A 12 27.87 -0.64 16.61
CA MET A 12 27.37 -1.16 17.88
C MET A 12 28.54 -1.36 18.87
N ALA A 13 29.62 -2.03 18.45
CA ALA A 13 30.80 -2.25 19.30
C ALA A 13 31.41 -0.93 19.80
N ASP A 14 31.48 0.08 18.94
CA ASP A 14 32.01 1.40 19.31
C ASP A 14 31.11 2.14 20.32
N ILE A 15 29.79 2.10 20.12
CA ILE A 15 28.84 2.68 21.06
C ILE A 15 28.97 2.00 22.43
N LEU A 16 29.06 0.68 22.47
CA LEU A 16 29.21 -0.07 23.72
C LEU A 16 30.55 0.27 24.41
N ARG A 17 31.64 0.26 23.63
CA ARG A 17 32.99 0.59 24.14
C ARG A 17 33.04 2.02 24.70
N SER A 18 32.54 3.01 23.96
CA SER A 18 32.57 4.41 24.37
C SER A 18 31.78 4.67 25.66
N ARG A 19 30.85 3.81 26.00
CA ARG A 19 30.00 3.91 27.20
C ARG A 19 30.40 2.94 28.30
N GLY A 20 31.42 2.12 28.10
CA GLY A 20 31.83 1.08 29.05
C GLY A 20 30.76 0.00 29.27
N ILE A 21 29.89 -0.24 28.28
CA ILE A 21 28.82 -1.24 28.37
C ILE A 21 29.30 -2.54 27.75
N LYS A 22 29.24 -3.62 28.53
CA LYS A 22 29.62 -4.95 28.06
C LYS A 22 28.46 -5.58 27.27
N ASP A 23 28.78 -6.20 26.10
CA ASP A 23 27.82 -7.00 25.38
C ASP A 23 27.54 -8.32 26.16
N PRO A 24 26.29 -8.58 26.60
CA PRO A 24 25.97 -9.79 27.34
C PRO A 24 26.04 -11.07 26.50
N ASN A 25 26.16 -10.95 25.17
CA ASN A 25 26.34 -12.09 24.26
C ASN A 25 27.82 -12.34 23.90
N GLU A 26 28.73 -11.50 24.35
CA GLU A 26 30.17 -11.65 24.07
C GLU A 26 30.70 -13.00 24.57
N GLY A 27 31.32 -13.77 23.68
CA GLY A 27 31.86 -15.09 23.97
C GLY A 27 30.85 -16.22 24.06
N LEU A 28 29.55 -15.97 23.80
CA LEU A 28 28.55 -17.01 23.71
C LEU A 28 28.53 -17.62 22.30
N ALA A 29 28.44 -18.95 22.20
CA ALA A 29 28.30 -19.64 20.92
C ALA A 29 26.99 -19.26 20.20
N GLU A 30 25.92 -19.02 20.97
CA GLU A 30 24.63 -18.52 20.48
C GLU A 30 24.16 -17.34 21.33
N PRO A 31 23.63 -16.26 20.71
CA PRO A 31 23.08 -15.12 21.42
C PRO A 31 21.87 -15.52 22.28
N ARG A 32 21.92 -15.19 23.56
CA ARG A 32 20.81 -15.43 24.52
C ARG A 32 20.04 -14.17 24.87
N PHE A 33 20.66 -13.02 24.68
CA PHE A 33 20.09 -11.74 25.06
C PHE A 33 19.73 -10.93 23.80
N ARG A 34 18.62 -10.22 23.87
CA ARG A 34 18.20 -9.29 22.80
C ARG A 34 18.92 -7.97 22.97
N THR A 35 20.01 -7.81 22.24
CA THR A 35 20.88 -6.61 22.28
C THR A 35 20.61 -5.64 21.17
N VAL A 36 19.75 -6.00 20.20
CA VAL A 36 19.38 -5.16 19.05
C VAL A 36 17.85 -5.22 18.85
N VAL A 37 17.28 -4.09 18.48
CA VAL A 37 15.90 -3.96 18.03
C VAL A 37 15.90 -3.31 16.66
N ASN A 38 15.26 -3.93 15.68
CA ASN A 38 15.08 -3.37 14.37
C ASN A 38 13.63 -2.90 14.20
N PHE A 39 13.46 -1.65 13.80
CA PHE A 39 12.19 -1.08 13.40
C PHE A 39 12.14 -0.89 11.90
N ILE A 40 10.95 -1.06 11.35
CA ILE A 40 10.59 -0.62 10.01
C ILE A 40 9.47 0.40 10.17
N PHE A 41 9.74 1.65 9.79
CA PHE A 41 8.77 2.73 9.83
C PHE A 41 8.32 3.05 8.40
N GLY A 42 7.02 3.11 8.19
CA GLY A 42 6.43 3.42 6.90
C GLY A 42 4.93 3.69 7.04
N GLY A 43 4.26 3.83 5.90
CA GLY A 43 2.83 4.05 5.80
C GLY A 43 2.21 3.31 4.61
N SER A 44 1.04 3.78 4.14
CA SER A 44 0.47 3.26 2.89
C SER A 44 1.44 3.53 1.73
N ARG A 45 1.48 2.60 0.77
CA ARG A 45 2.38 2.73 -0.39
C ARG A 45 2.13 4.04 -1.14
N GLU A 46 0.87 4.36 -1.38
CA GLU A 46 0.46 5.54 -2.12
C GLU A 46 1.03 6.79 -1.47
N ARG A 47 0.81 6.94 -0.16
CA ARG A 47 1.27 8.13 0.55
C ARG A 47 2.78 8.20 0.69
N MET A 48 3.44 7.07 0.96
CA MET A 48 4.90 7.02 1.04
C MET A 48 5.56 7.32 -0.31
N THR A 49 4.98 6.83 -1.41
CA THR A 49 5.46 7.14 -2.78
C THR A 49 5.26 8.63 -3.11
N GLU A 50 4.11 9.20 -2.75
CA GLU A 50 3.84 10.63 -2.92
C GLU A 50 4.83 11.51 -2.14
N LEU A 51 5.10 11.17 -0.87
CA LEU A 51 6.11 11.87 -0.06
C LEU A 51 7.52 11.74 -0.66
N ALA A 52 7.84 10.59 -1.24
CA ALA A 52 9.16 10.32 -1.78
C ALA A 52 9.40 10.98 -3.15
N PHE A 53 8.39 10.97 -4.02
CA PHE A 53 8.56 11.29 -5.44
C PHE A 53 7.50 12.27 -5.98
N GLY A 54 6.51 12.68 -5.18
CA GLY A 54 5.41 13.57 -5.64
C GLY A 54 4.61 12.91 -6.76
N ASP A 55 4.31 13.68 -7.79
CA ASP A 55 3.54 13.23 -8.96
C ASP A 55 4.36 12.44 -10.00
N GLN A 56 5.63 12.15 -9.71
CA GLN A 56 6.49 11.39 -10.61
C GLN A 56 6.01 9.94 -10.72
N LYS A 57 5.94 9.42 -11.95
CA LYS A 57 5.51 8.05 -12.20
C LYS A 57 6.60 7.05 -11.83
N VAL A 58 6.38 6.31 -10.77
CA VAL A 58 7.25 5.22 -10.34
C VAL A 58 6.86 3.93 -11.07
N ASN A 59 7.82 3.28 -11.71
CA ASN A 59 7.60 1.95 -12.28
C ASN A 59 7.84 0.88 -11.21
N LEU A 60 6.76 0.23 -10.78
CA LEU A 60 6.80 -0.80 -9.72
C LEU A 60 7.15 -2.21 -10.22
N THR A 61 7.46 -2.37 -11.50
CA THR A 61 7.89 -3.65 -12.05
C THR A 61 9.27 -4.02 -11.46
N HIS A 62 9.43 -5.26 -11.02
CA HIS A 62 10.71 -5.70 -10.48
C HIS A 62 11.85 -5.50 -11.49
N GLY A 63 12.91 -4.83 -11.06
CA GLY A 63 14.07 -4.52 -11.91
C GLY A 63 13.87 -3.35 -12.88
N ALA A 64 12.76 -2.61 -12.78
CA ALA A 64 12.55 -1.42 -13.61
C ALA A 64 13.55 -0.31 -13.28
N ASP A 65 14.00 0.40 -14.33
CA ASP A 65 14.83 1.58 -14.16
C ASP A 65 13.99 2.79 -13.69
N ASN A 66 14.26 3.23 -12.49
CA ASN A 66 13.70 4.42 -11.86
C ASN A 66 14.77 5.50 -11.58
N SER A 67 15.92 5.43 -12.24
CA SER A 67 17.06 6.35 -12.03
C SER A 67 16.73 7.82 -12.38
N HIS A 68 15.68 8.06 -13.15
CA HIS A 68 15.16 9.38 -13.51
C HIS A 68 14.39 10.06 -12.36
N LEU A 69 14.00 9.32 -11.32
CA LEU A 69 13.22 9.88 -10.21
C LEU A 69 14.06 10.78 -9.32
N THR A 70 13.50 11.93 -8.99
CA THR A 70 14.11 12.89 -8.06
C THR A 70 13.38 12.83 -6.72
N ARG A 71 14.15 12.66 -5.66
CA ARG A 71 13.63 12.62 -4.30
C ARG A 71 13.05 13.98 -3.87
N CYS A 72 11.84 13.98 -3.34
CA CYS A 72 11.20 15.15 -2.75
C CYS A 72 11.75 15.46 -1.35
N LYS A 73 11.64 16.72 -0.92
CA LYS A 73 12.03 17.14 0.44
C LYS A 73 11.12 16.54 1.50
N ASP A 74 9.86 16.28 1.19
CA ASP A 74 8.87 15.80 2.14
C ASP A 74 9.25 14.47 2.77
N ILE A 75 9.80 13.54 1.99
CA ILE A 75 10.25 12.25 2.55
C ILE A 75 11.46 12.43 3.47
N GLU A 76 12.32 13.43 3.23
CA GLU A 76 13.44 13.73 4.12
C GLU A 76 12.97 14.33 5.45
N GLU A 77 12.02 15.25 5.39
CA GLU A 77 11.44 15.87 6.59
C GLU A 77 10.63 14.85 7.39
N TRP A 78 9.88 13.98 6.73
CA TRP A 78 9.22 12.84 7.37
C TRP A 78 10.25 11.93 8.09
N ALA A 79 11.32 11.57 7.41
CA ALA A 79 12.35 10.74 8.00
C ALA A 79 13.03 11.41 9.22
N LYS A 80 13.21 12.74 9.19
CA LYS A 80 13.71 13.51 10.36
C LYS A 80 12.74 13.47 11.53
N ASP A 81 11.43 13.55 11.29
CA ASP A 81 10.44 13.42 12.36
C ASP A 81 10.44 12.03 12.98
N VAL A 82 10.53 10.98 12.15
CA VAL A 82 10.68 9.61 12.63
C VAL A 82 11.97 9.45 13.45
N TYR A 83 13.07 10.05 12.99
CA TYR A 83 14.33 10.03 13.72
C TYR A 83 14.20 10.69 15.09
N ARG A 84 13.59 11.90 15.16
CA ARG A 84 13.34 12.63 16.40
C ARG A 84 12.47 11.80 17.35
N PHE A 85 11.40 11.23 16.83
CA PHE A 85 10.52 10.36 17.62
C PHE A 85 11.28 9.20 18.28
N VAL A 86 12.17 8.52 17.53
CA VAL A 86 13.00 7.42 18.07
C VAL A 86 14.04 7.96 19.07
N ALA A 87 14.70 9.08 18.74
CA ALA A 87 15.71 9.70 19.58
C ALA A 87 15.14 10.17 20.93
N ASP A 88 13.99 10.84 20.92
CA ASP A 88 13.31 11.33 22.12
C ASP A 88 12.82 10.18 23.01
N LYS A 89 12.30 9.11 22.38
CA LYS A 89 11.73 7.98 23.12
C LYS A 89 12.78 7.03 23.71
N TYR A 90 13.85 6.78 22.95
CA TYR A 90 14.82 5.73 23.29
C TYR A 90 16.24 6.24 23.53
N GLY A 91 16.49 7.52 23.30
CA GLY A 91 17.80 8.15 23.38
C GLY A 91 18.56 8.07 22.05
N GLU A 92 18.96 9.23 21.53
CA GLU A 92 19.66 9.36 20.26
C GLU A 92 20.92 8.47 20.19
N GLY A 93 21.69 8.45 21.27
CA GLY A 93 22.92 7.65 21.33
C GLY A 93 22.69 6.13 21.32
N ASN A 94 21.47 5.64 21.35
CA ASN A 94 21.12 4.23 21.20
C ASN A 94 20.85 3.85 19.75
N ILE A 95 20.74 4.83 18.83
CA ILE A 95 20.50 4.60 17.41
C ILE A 95 21.82 4.22 16.71
N VAL A 96 21.92 2.99 16.26
CA VAL A 96 23.10 2.48 15.55
C VAL A 96 23.03 2.78 14.06
N ALA A 97 21.83 2.60 13.46
CA ALA A 97 21.58 2.86 12.06
C ALA A 97 20.19 3.43 11.87
N PHE A 98 20.08 4.34 10.91
CA PHE A 98 18.81 4.92 10.47
C PHE A 98 18.93 5.15 8.97
N ILE A 99 18.21 4.34 8.18
CA ILE A 99 18.38 4.25 6.73
C ILE A 99 17.02 4.40 6.08
N LEU A 100 16.88 5.39 5.21
CA LEU A 100 15.71 5.58 4.37
C LEU A 100 15.91 4.80 3.06
N HIS A 101 15.06 3.81 2.82
CA HIS A 101 15.01 3.01 1.60
C HIS A 101 14.00 3.62 0.63
N LEU A 102 14.46 3.94 -0.58
CA LEU A 102 13.68 4.50 -1.68
C LEU A 102 13.73 3.63 -2.94
N ASP A 103 14.52 2.59 -2.91
CA ASP A 103 14.79 1.64 -3.99
C ASP A 103 13.90 0.39 -3.93
N GLU A 104 13.09 0.29 -2.90
CA GLU A 104 12.10 -0.78 -2.75
C GLU A 104 10.69 -0.32 -3.15
N THR A 105 9.77 -1.30 -3.29
CA THR A 105 8.40 -1.05 -3.76
C THR A 105 7.60 -0.06 -2.89
N ASN A 106 7.94 0.06 -1.62
CA ASN A 106 7.33 0.99 -0.68
C ASN A 106 8.43 1.73 0.09
N PRO A 107 8.58 3.05 -0.05
CA PRO A 107 9.54 3.82 0.72
C PRO A 107 9.33 3.63 2.23
N HIS A 108 10.42 3.38 2.96
CA HIS A 108 10.37 3.15 4.40
C HIS A 108 11.73 3.41 5.06
N VAL A 109 11.73 3.47 6.37
CA VAL A 109 12.95 3.63 7.19
C VAL A 109 13.24 2.35 7.94
N HIS A 110 14.48 1.88 7.87
CA HIS A 110 15.05 0.90 8.80
C HIS A 110 15.80 1.63 9.90
N CYS A 111 15.45 1.33 11.16
CA CYS A 111 16.14 1.86 12.32
C CYS A 111 16.63 0.71 13.20
N THR A 112 17.94 0.64 13.41
CA THR A 112 18.58 -0.31 14.33
C THR A 112 18.89 0.39 15.64
N LEU A 113 18.34 -0.11 16.73
CA LEU A 113 18.41 0.48 18.08
C LEU A 113 19.00 -0.50 19.09
N LEU A 114 19.86 0.00 19.98
CA LEU A 114 20.28 -0.71 21.18
C LEU A 114 19.28 -0.46 22.31
N PRO A 115 18.66 -1.49 22.91
CA PRO A 115 17.72 -1.32 24.02
C PRO A 115 18.48 -1.07 25.33
N ILE A 116 19.20 0.05 25.41
CA ILE A 116 20.00 0.44 26.58
C ILE A 116 19.23 1.47 27.42
N LYS A 117 19.17 1.22 28.71
CA LYS A 117 18.64 2.14 29.72
C LYS A 117 19.53 2.07 30.97
N ASP A 118 19.84 3.22 31.56
CA ASP A 118 20.67 3.32 32.76
C ASP A 118 22.01 2.57 32.64
N GLY A 119 22.69 2.71 31.46
CA GLY A 119 23.99 2.13 31.19
C GLY A 119 24.02 0.61 31.01
N LYS A 120 22.89 -0.05 30.79
CA LYS A 120 22.81 -1.52 30.58
C LYS A 120 21.74 -1.90 29.59
N PHE A 121 21.87 -3.10 29.00
CA PHE A 121 20.81 -3.68 28.16
C PHE A 121 19.55 -3.95 28.98
N ALA A 122 18.43 -3.38 28.54
CA ALA A 122 17.15 -3.36 29.24
C ALA A 122 15.96 -3.74 28.34
N TYR A 123 16.15 -4.63 27.35
CA TYR A 123 15.11 -4.99 26.39
C TYR A 123 13.78 -5.36 27.06
N LYS A 124 13.83 -6.16 28.12
CA LYS A 124 12.63 -6.56 28.87
C LYS A 124 11.91 -5.35 29.49
N GLN A 125 12.66 -4.41 30.03
CA GLN A 125 12.11 -3.22 30.66
C GLN A 125 11.51 -2.24 29.63
N ILE A 126 12.13 -2.12 28.46
CA ILE A 126 11.73 -1.13 27.43
C ILE A 126 10.58 -1.72 26.57
N PHE A 127 10.71 -2.97 26.12
CA PHE A 127 9.82 -3.54 25.12
C PHE A 127 8.95 -4.70 25.65
N ALA A 128 9.55 -5.75 26.20
CA ALA A 128 8.84 -7.00 26.48
C ALA A 128 7.84 -6.91 27.64
N GLY A 129 8.16 -6.13 28.69
CA GLY A 129 7.35 -6.09 29.89
C GLY A 129 7.43 -7.38 30.72
N LYS A 130 6.46 -7.58 31.59
CA LYS A 130 6.39 -8.74 32.50
C LYS A 130 5.80 -9.96 31.80
N ASP A 131 4.84 -9.73 30.92
CA ASP A 131 4.06 -10.75 30.23
C ASP A 131 3.59 -10.31 28.84
N LYS A 132 2.88 -11.19 28.13
CA LYS A 132 2.34 -10.95 26.79
C LYS A 132 1.32 -9.80 26.74
N TYR A 133 0.62 -9.52 27.82
CA TYR A 133 -0.38 -8.44 27.86
C TYR A 133 0.29 -7.10 27.95
N GLU A 134 1.30 -6.97 28.82
CA GLU A 134 2.11 -5.76 28.91
C GLU A 134 2.87 -5.49 27.60
N PHE A 135 3.45 -6.52 27.00
CA PHE A 135 4.05 -6.42 25.67
C PHE A 135 3.05 -5.88 24.62
N SER A 136 1.85 -6.48 24.56
CA SER A 136 0.81 -6.05 23.63
C SER A 136 0.38 -4.62 23.86
N ALA A 137 0.23 -4.20 25.12
CA ALA A 137 -0.14 -2.84 25.47
C ALA A 137 0.94 -1.83 25.05
N ARG A 138 2.23 -2.14 25.27
CA ARG A 138 3.36 -1.31 24.85
C ARG A 138 3.45 -1.19 23.33
N MET A 139 3.24 -2.28 22.59
CA MET A 139 3.24 -2.24 21.13
C MET A 139 2.07 -1.40 20.60
N LYS A 140 0.87 -1.54 21.18
CA LYS A 140 -0.28 -0.71 20.82
C LYS A 140 -0.03 0.78 21.09
N ALA A 141 0.59 1.11 22.23
CA ALA A 141 0.97 2.48 22.56
C ALA A 141 2.00 3.03 21.55
N LEU A 142 3.04 2.27 21.24
CA LEU A 142 4.06 2.64 20.25
C LEU A 142 3.44 2.93 18.88
N HIS A 143 2.51 2.07 18.43
CA HIS A 143 1.81 2.30 17.15
C HIS A 143 0.93 3.56 17.18
N SER A 144 0.30 3.88 18.32
CA SER A 144 -0.49 5.10 18.46
C SER A 144 0.38 6.36 18.45
N GLU A 145 1.48 6.35 19.20
CA GLU A 145 2.45 7.45 19.24
C GLU A 145 3.08 7.68 17.85
N PHE A 146 3.43 6.61 17.14
CA PHE A 146 3.93 6.72 15.76
C PHE A 146 2.86 7.26 14.80
N ALA A 147 1.60 6.87 14.97
CA ALA A 147 0.51 7.45 14.18
C ALA A 147 0.36 8.96 14.44
N ASP A 148 0.58 9.43 15.66
CA ASP A 148 0.57 10.87 15.99
C ASP A 148 1.67 11.63 15.24
N VAL A 149 2.88 11.07 15.12
CA VAL A 149 3.96 11.62 14.27
C VAL A 149 3.52 11.73 12.81
N ASN A 150 2.78 10.75 12.32
CA ASN A 150 2.36 10.65 10.92
C ASN A 150 1.15 11.52 10.55
N LYS A 151 0.39 12.05 11.52
CA LYS A 151 -0.82 12.87 11.25
C LYS A 151 -0.53 14.06 10.34
N ARG A 152 0.54 14.80 10.59
CA ARG A 152 0.90 15.96 9.76
C ARG A 152 1.27 15.58 8.32
N TRP A 153 1.60 14.31 8.10
CA TRP A 153 1.95 13.74 6.81
C TRP A 153 0.76 13.10 6.09
N GLY A 154 -0.47 13.30 6.62
CA GLY A 154 -1.70 12.77 6.02
C GLY A 154 -1.85 11.26 6.17
N MET A 155 -1.21 10.66 7.15
CA MET A 155 -1.33 9.25 7.45
C MET A 155 -2.02 9.03 8.78
N GLU A 156 -2.93 8.06 8.81
CA GLU A 156 -3.68 7.68 10.00
C GLU A 156 -3.25 6.29 10.50
N ARG A 157 -3.59 6.01 11.75
CA ARG A 157 -3.39 4.68 12.29
C ARG A 157 -4.29 3.68 11.59
N GLY A 158 -3.74 2.55 11.15
CA GLY A 158 -4.52 1.47 10.58
C GLY A 158 -5.56 0.92 11.56
N THR A 159 -6.65 0.41 11.01
CA THR A 159 -7.77 -0.19 11.77
C THR A 159 -7.30 -1.39 12.58
N SER A 160 -7.84 -1.57 13.77
CA SER A 160 -7.43 -2.65 14.66
C SER A 160 -7.87 -4.02 14.12
N VAL A 161 -7.10 -5.05 14.46
CA VAL A 161 -7.45 -6.45 14.11
C VAL A 161 -8.80 -6.86 14.70
N SER A 162 -9.18 -6.31 15.86
CA SER A 162 -10.49 -6.58 16.47
C SER A 162 -11.66 -6.01 15.67
N GLU A 163 -11.45 -4.98 14.89
CA GLU A 163 -12.47 -4.36 14.03
C GLU A 163 -12.50 -4.99 12.65
N THR A 164 -11.34 -5.30 12.08
CA THR A 164 -11.23 -5.86 10.73
C THR A 164 -11.41 -7.37 10.68
N GLY A 165 -11.29 -8.06 11.81
CA GLY A 165 -11.21 -9.53 11.86
C GLY A 165 -9.98 -10.10 11.15
N ALA A 166 -9.04 -9.26 10.71
CA ALA A 166 -7.84 -9.68 10.00
C ALA A 166 -6.99 -10.60 10.89
N ARG A 167 -6.59 -11.75 10.38
CA ARG A 167 -5.67 -12.66 11.04
C ARG A 167 -4.30 -12.62 10.38
N HIS A 168 -3.27 -12.87 11.16
CA HIS A 168 -1.94 -13.09 10.61
C HIS A 168 -1.98 -14.30 9.66
N ARG A 169 -1.50 -14.10 8.44
CA ARG A 169 -1.35 -15.16 7.43
C ARG A 169 0.11 -15.28 7.07
N THR A 170 0.54 -16.48 6.72
CA THR A 170 1.85 -16.68 6.12
C THR A 170 1.88 -16.03 4.72
N THR A 171 3.05 -15.69 4.22
CA THR A 171 3.21 -15.17 2.87
C THR A 171 2.66 -16.14 1.82
N GLU A 172 2.78 -17.44 2.08
CA GLU A 172 2.32 -18.50 1.21
C GLU A 172 0.78 -18.61 1.18
N GLU A 173 0.13 -18.54 2.34
CA GLU A 173 -1.34 -18.47 2.44
C GLU A 173 -1.89 -17.22 1.76
N TYR A 174 -1.24 -16.09 1.93
CA TYR A 174 -1.64 -14.83 1.28
C TYR A 174 -1.52 -14.92 -0.25
N ARG A 175 -0.40 -15.43 -0.77
CA ARG A 175 -0.19 -15.62 -2.22
C ARG A 175 -1.21 -16.57 -2.83
N ARG A 176 -1.49 -17.69 -2.15
CA ARG A 176 -2.49 -18.65 -2.61
C ARG A 176 -3.87 -18.02 -2.70
N GLN A 177 -4.31 -17.33 -1.65
CA GLN A 177 -5.60 -16.64 -1.66
C GLN A 177 -5.69 -15.58 -2.75
N LEU A 178 -4.62 -14.80 -2.94
CA LEU A 178 -4.57 -13.79 -4.01
C LEU A 178 -4.69 -14.44 -5.39
N SER A 179 -4.02 -15.55 -5.62
CA SER A 179 -4.12 -16.32 -6.87
C SER A 179 -5.55 -16.82 -7.12
N GLU A 180 -6.21 -17.37 -6.09
CA GLU A 180 -7.61 -17.82 -6.17
C GLU A 180 -8.55 -16.66 -6.48
N GLN A 181 -8.37 -15.50 -5.87
CA GLN A 181 -9.14 -14.29 -6.15
C GLN A 181 -8.92 -13.79 -7.58
N CYS A 182 -7.67 -13.75 -8.06
CA CYS A 182 -7.36 -13.37 -9.44
C CYS A 182 -8.07 -14.30 -10.43
N THR A 183 -7.99 -15.62 -10.25
CA THR A 183 -8.67 -16.58 -11.10
C THR A 183 -10.20 -16.37 -11.13
N THR A 184 -10.81 -16.09 -9.98
CA THR A 184 -12.25 -15.81 -9.88
C THR A 184 -12.63 -14.54 -10.64
N ILE A 185 -11.83 -13.49 -10.50
CA ILE A 185 -12.03 -12.21 -11.20
C ILE A 185 -11.89 -12.41 -12.71
N GLU A 186 -10.86 -13.12 -13.16
CA GLU A 186 -10.63 -13.43 -14.58
C GLU A 186 -11.82 -14.19 -15.19
N GLN A 187 -12.34 -15.19 -14.50
CA GLN A 187 -13.54 -15.92 -14.92
C GLN A 187 -14.77 -15.01 -15.02
N SER A 188 -14.96 -14.12 -14.05
CA SER A 188 -16.05 -13.15 -14.04
C SER A 188 -15.93 -12.18 -15.22
N VAL A 189 -14.76 -11.63 -15.47
CA VAL A 189 -14.47 -10.75 -16.60
C VAL A 189 -14.77 -11.45 -17.93
N ALA A 190 -14.29 -12.69 -18.10
CA ALA A 190 -14.57 -13.48 -19.32
C ALA A 190 -16.07 -13.72 -19.54
N THR A 191 -16.83 -13.95 -18.46
CA THR A 191 -18.27 -14.13 -18.52
C THR A 191 -18.97 -12.84 -18.93
N HIS A 192 -18.60 -11.70 -18.31
CA HIS A 192 -19.18 -10.40 -18.66
C HIS A 192 -18.84 -10.00 -20.11
N GLN A 193 -17.65 -10.28 -20.59
CA GLN A 193 -17.27 -10.02 -21.98
C GLN A 193 -18.13 -10.80 -22.97
N ARG A 194 -18.44 -12.10 -22.70
CA ARG A 194 -19.35 -12.90 -23.52
C ARG A 194 -20.77 -12.33 -23.53
N THR A 195 -21.28 -11.95 -22.36
CA THR A 195 -22.62 -11.35 -22.23
C THR A 195 -22.69 -10.04 -23.01
N LEU A 196 -21.66 -9.20 -22.91
CA LEU A 196 -21.58 -7.93 -23.64
C LEU A 196 -21.58 -8.15 -25.16
N ALA A 197 -20.82 -9.12 -25.65
CA ALA A 197 -20.80 -9.46 -27.06
C ALA A 197 -22.18 -9.95 -27.57
N SER A 198 -22.90 -10.77 -26.77
CA SER A 198 -24.26 -11.21 -27.09
C SER A 198 -25.22 -10.02 -27.15
N LEU A 199 -25.22 -9.16 -26.13
CA LEU A 199 -26.09 -7.97 -26.10
C LEU A 199 -25.82 -7.04 -27.29
N GLN A 200 -24.57 -6.83 -27.66
CA GLN A 200 -24.21 -6.03 -28.84
C GLN A 200 -24.74 -6.65 -30.15
N SER A 201 -24.77 -7.97 -30.23
CA SER A 201 -25.37 -8.68 -31.37
C SER A 201 -26.89 -8.48 -31.44
N ASP A 202 -27.55 -8.60 -30.27
CA ASP A 202 -29.01 -8.43 -30.16
C ASP A 202 -29.43 -6.98 -30.47
N ILE A 203 -28.67 -6.00 -30.00
CA ILE A 203 -28.89 -4.58 -30.34
C ILE A 203 -28.82 -4.39 -31.85
N ARG A 204 -27.77 -4.90 -32.53
CA ARG A 204 -27.65 -4.80 -33.98
C ARG A 204 -28.79 -5.46 -34.74
N LEU A 205 -29.32 -6.57 -34.22
CA LEU A 205 -30.49 -7.24 -34.80
C LEU A 205 -31.75 -6.39 -34.61
N ALA A 206 -31.96 -5.85 -33.42
CA ALA A 206 -33.11 -4.97 -33.10
C ALA A 206 -33.08 -3.70 -33.97
N GLU A 207 -31.92 -3.06 -34.13
CA GLU A 207 -31.75 -1.87 -35.00
C GLU A 207 -32.11 -2.17 -36.47
N ARG A 208 -31.70 -3.33 -37.01
CA ARG A 208 -32.06 -3.75 -38.36
C ARG A 208 -33.58 -3.97 -38.49
N ARG A 209 -34.23 -4.59 -37.50
CA ARG A 209 -35.70 -4.78 -37.46
C ARG A 209 -36.42 -3.43 -37.40
N VAL A 210 -36.01 -2.51 -36.55
CA VAL A 210 -36.57 -1.17 -36.45
C VAL A 210 -36.46 -0.45 -37.79
N LYS A 211 -35.29 -0.46 -38.43
CA LYS A 211 -35.09 0.14 -39.75
C LYS A 211 -36.00 -0.44 -40.82
N GLY A 212 -36.16 -1.77 -40.83
CA GLY A 212 -37.07 -2.45 -41.77
C GLY A 212 -38.55 -2.06 -41.53
N LEU A 213 -39.00 -2.07 -40.30
CA LEU A 213 -40.36 -1.66 -39.92
C LEU A 213 -40.61 -0.20 -40.26
N THR A 214 -39.68 0.71 -40.00
CA THR A 214 -39.79 2.12 -40.37
C THR A 214 -39.95 2.30 -41.87
N SER A 215 -39.17 1.56 -42.69
CA SER A 215 -39.32 1.60 -44.15
C SER A 215 -40.67 1.08 -44.61
N MET A 216 -41.21 -0.02 -44.01
CA MET A 216 -42.53 -0.52 -44.30
C MET A 216 -43.64 0.48 -43.95
N VAL A 217 -43.56 1.11 -42.80
CA VAL A 217 -44.50 2.17 -42.34
C VAL A 217 -44.48 3.32 -43.34
N ASN A 218 -43.33 3.79 -43.74
CA ASN A 218 -43.20 4.91 -44.68
C ASN A 218 -43.82 4.55 -46.04
N ASN A 219 -43.61 3.33 -46.54
CA ASN A 219 -44.18 2.86 -47.79
C ASN A 219 -45.74 2.78 -47.72
N LEU A 220 -46.25 2.26 -46.59
CA LEU A 220 -47.71 2.21 -46.35
C LEU A 220 -48.33 3.61 -46.26
N LEU A 221 -47.67 4.55 -45.63
CA LEU A 221 -48.10 5.94 -45.58
C LEU A 221 -48.15 6.57 -46.98
N GLN A 222 -47.14 6.33 -47.79
CA GLN A 222 -47.13 6.79 -49.20
C GLN A 222 -48.26 6.19 -50.00
N GLU A 223 -48.45 4.88 -49.93
CA GLU A 223 -49.57 4.20 -50.60
C GLU A 223 -50.94 4.70 -50.14
N LYS A 224 -51.11 4.97 -48.84
CA LYS A 224 -52.33 5.58 -48.31
C LYS A 224 -52.58 6.95 -48.95
N VAL A 225 -51.62 7.84 -49.01
CA VAL A 225 -51.72 9.19 -49.62
C VAL A 225 -52.13 9.08 -51.07
N GLU A 226 -51.51 8.17 -51.84
CA GLU A 226 -51.83 7.93 -53.25
C GLU A 226 -53.29 7.44 -53.44
N LYS A 227 -53.75 6.49 -52.62
CA LYS A 227 -55.12 6.01 -52.64
C LYS A 227 -56.15 7.09 -52.23
N GLU A 228 -55.82 7.89 -51.24
CA GLU A 228 -56.70 9.01 -50.83
C GLU A 228 -56.79 10.08 -51.91
N ALA A 229 -55.70 10.39 -52.62
CA ALA A 229 -55.70 11.30 -53.76
C ALA A 229 -56.54 10.76 -54.94
N ALA A 230 -56.37 9.46 -55.29
CA ALA A 230 -57.16 8.80 -56.32
C ALA A 230 -58.68 8.77 -55.98
N LEU A 231 -59.02 8.50 -54.74
CA LEU A 231 -60.42 8.53 -54.24
C LEU A 231 -61.03 9.93 -54.38
N ALA A 232 -60.28 10.98 -53.98
CA ALA A 232 -60.72 12.37 -54.11
C ALA A 232 -60.92 12.81 -55.56
N GLU A 233 -60.09 12.29 -56.48
CA GLU A 233 -60.24 12.56 -57.90
C GLU A 233 -61.52 11.83 -58.46
N LEU A 234 -61.71 10.57 -58.06
CA LEU A 234 -62.97 9.83 -58.47
C LEU A 234 -64.23 10.54 -57.98
N HIS A 235 -64.22 11.05 -56.71
CA HIS A 235 -65.35 11.83 -56.21
C HIS A 235 -65.65 13.15 -56.93
N ARG A 236 -64.63 13.71 -57.61
CA ARG A 236 -64.80 14.92 -58.42
C ARG A 236 -65.36 14.61 -59.82
N GLN A 237 -65.28 13.41 -60.29
CA GLN A 237 -65.78 12.97 -61.59
C GLN A 237 -67.21 12.44 -61.56
N ILE A 238 -67.83 12.24 -60.39
CA ILE A 238 -69.19 11.91 -60.15
C ILE A 238 -70.02 13.19 -59.86
#